data_e917486037b837b03f5a47f06b7ab74b
#
_entry.id   e917486037b837b03f5a47f06b7ab74b
#
_cell.length_a   1.000
_cell.length_b   1.000
_cell.length_c   1.000
_cell.angle_alpha   90.00
_cell.angle_beta   90.00
_cell.angle_gamma   90.00
#
_symmetry.space_group_name_H-M   'P 1'
#
loop_
_entity.id
_entity.type
_entity.pdbx_description
1 polymer ?
#
loop_
_entity_poly.entity_id
_entity_poly.type
_entity_poly.pdbx_seq_one_letter_code
_entity_poly.pdbx_strand_id
1 'polypeptide(L)'
;IFGIVTNKPYEYAYPLVNNFKMLKKSKILICPEHLSKTKPDPEGILLACSKLNITPKNCVYIGDHPKDIQAGINAGTRTIGCLYGYSITKESNSFNIPLVKNADNIIELIK
;
A
#
# COMPACT_ATOMS: atom_id res chain seq x y z
N ILE A 1 -2.58 6.00 12.37
CA ILE A 1 -1.21 6.04 11.83
C ILE A 1 -1.19 5.37 10.47
N PHE A 2 -0.57 5.99 9.49
CA PHE A 2 -0.39 5.38 8.19
C PHE A 2 0.98 5.70 7.60
N GLY A 3 1.39 4.87 6.64
CA GLY A 3 2.62 5.06 5.87
C GLY A 3 2.34 4.87 4.39
N ILE A 4 3.32 5.19 3.58
CA ILE A 4 3.24 5.10 2.12
C ILE A 4 4.39 4.25 1.62
N VAL A 5 4.08 3.26 0.78
CA VAL A 5 5.06 2.45 0.07
C VAL A 5 4.78 2.60 -1.41
N THR A 6 5.72 3.15 -2.16
CA THR A 6 5.52 3.49 -3.56
C THR A 6 6.68 2.97 -4.42
N ASN A 7 6.38 2.62 -5.69
CA ASN A 7 7.41 2.36 -6.69
C ASN A 7 7.89 3.63 -7.40
N LYS A 8 7.34 4.80 -7.03
CA LYS A 8 7.78 6.09 -7.56
C LYS A 8 9.13 6.48 -6.94
N PRO A 9 10.12 6.89 -7.75
CA PRO A 9 11.41 7.35 -7.22
C PRO A 9 11.26 8.49 -6.22
N TYR A 10 12.13 8.52 -5.21
CA TYR A 10 12.05 9.48 -4.11
C TYR A 10 12.00 10.93 -4.59
N GLU A 11 12.77 11.28 -5.61
CA GLU A 11 12.82 12.66 -6.13
C GLU A 11 11.45 13.15 -6.63
N TYR A 12 10.57 12.23 -7.05
CA TYR A 12 9.21 12.57 -7.47
C TYR A 12 8.18 12.34 -6.37
N ALA A 13 8.39 11.33 -5.53
CA ALA A 13 7.45 10.98 -4.47
C ALA A 13 7.47 11.99 -3.32
N TYR A 14 8.65 12.42 -2.89
CA TYR A 14 8.76 13.31 -1.75
C TYR A 14 8.06 14.66 -1.96
N PRO A 15 8.26 15.38 -3.09
CA PRO A 15 7.52 16.62 -3.32
C PRO A 15 6.02 16.41 -3.35
N LEU A 16 5.56 15.31 -3.95
CA LEU A 16 4.14 15.00 -4.02
C LEU A 16 3.55 14.83 -2.62
N VAL A 17 4.19 13.99 -1.77
CA VAL A 17 3.75 13.76 -0.41
C VAL A 17 3.80 15.06 0.40
N ASN A 18 4.85 15.85 0.24
CA ASN A 18 5.03 17.08 1.01
C ASN A 18 4.06 18.19 0.61
N ASN A 19 3.52 18.16 -0.61
CA ASN A 19 2.60 19.18 -1.11
C ASN A 19 1.12 18.92 -0.79
N PHE A 20 0.79 17.70 -0.36
CA PHE A 20 -0.60 17.35 -0.03
C PHE A 20 -0.75 17.17 1.47
N LYS A 21 -1.62 17.98 2.08
CA LYS A 21 -1.81 18.04 3.51
C LYS A 21 -2.08 16.65 4.14
N MET A 22 -2.90 15.84 3.51
CA MET A 22 -3.21 14.51 4.02
C MET A 22 -2.02 13.56 3.92
N LEU A 23 -1.31 13.59 2.80
CA LEU A 23 -0.15 12.71 2.60
C LEU A 23 1.01 13.10 3.51
N LYS A 24 1.14 14.38 3.82
CA LYS A 24 2.17 14.88 4.73
C LYS A 24 2.04 14.32 6.15
N LYS A 25 0.88 13.80 6.50
CA LYS A 25 0.65 13.16 7.81
C LYS A 25 1.18 11.73 7.88
N SER A 26 1.64 11.17 6.75
CA SER A 26 2.21 9.82 6.77
C SER A 26 3.42 9.77 7.69
N LYS A 27 3.55 8.67 8.43
CA LYS A 27 4.65 8.49 9.37
C LYS A 27 5.90 7.96 8.70
N ILE A 28 5.78 7.40 7.50
CA ILE A 28 6.91 6.87 6.76
C ILE A 28 6.61 6.89 5.26
N LEU A 29 7.64 7.13 4.47
CA LEU A 29 7.61 7.04 3.01
C LEU A 29 8.72 6.10 2.57
N ILE A 30 8.34 4.98 1.98
CA ILE A 30 9.28 3.99 1.43
C ILE A 30 9.26 4.09 -0.09
N CYS A 31 10.42 4.34 -0.66
CA CYS A 31 10.63 4.48 -2.11
C CYS A 31 11.59 3.40 -2.61
N PRO A 32 11.71 3.19 -3.94
CA PRO A 32 12.61 2.17 -4.48
C PRO A 32 14.06 2.29 -3.98
N GLU A 33 14.53 3.50 -3.78
CA GLU A 33 15.91 3.75 -3.32
C GLU A 33 16.18 3.18 -1.93
N HIS A 34 15.15 2.93 -1.13
CA HIS A 34 15.28 2.33 0.20
C HIS A 34 15.35 0.80 0.16
N LEU A 35 15.16 0.19 -1.01
CA LEU A 35 14.92 -1.24 -1.14
C LEU A 35 15.86 -1.90 -2.12
N SER A 36 16.10 -3.20 -1.92
CA SER A 36 16.73 -4.06 -2.92
C SER A 36 15.73 -4.50 -3.97
N LYS A 37 14.48 -4.73 -3.57
CA LYS A 37 13.40 -5.19 -4.45
C LYS A 37 12.12 -4.41 -4.20
N THR A 38 11.49 -3.96 -5.28
CA THR A 38 10.22 -3.25 -5.23
C THR A 38 9.04 -4.20 -5.36
N LYS A 39 7.81 -3.68 -5.18
CA LYS A 39 6.59 -4.49 -5.36
C LYS A 39 6.59 -5.17 -6.73
N PRO A 40 6.21 -6.41 -6.82
CA PRO A 40 5.41 -7.22 -5.89
C PRO A 40 6.18 -7.87 -4.74
N ASP A 41 7.47 -7.60 -4.60
CA ASP A 41 8.22 -8.09 -3.45
C ASP A 41 7.72 -7.43 -2.17
N PRO A 42 7.60 -8.15 -1.05
CA PRO A 42 7.07 -7.58 0.18
C PRO A 42 8.07 -6.70 0.95
N GLU A 43 9.30 -6.55 0.48
CA GLU A 43 10.37 -5.86 1.24
C GLU A 43 9.95 -4.47 1.70
N GLY A 44 9.31 -3.67 0.84
CA GLY A 44 8.92 -2.31 1.18
C GLY A 44 7.88 -2.25 2.29
N ILE A 45 6.89 -3.14 2.23
CA ILE A 45 5.84 -3.22 3.25
C ILE A 45 6.42 -3.70 4.57
N LEU A 46 7.30 -4.71 4.52
CA LEU A 46 7.94 -5.24 5.73
C LEU A 46 8.85 -4.19 6.36
N LEU A 47 9.58 -3.42 5.56
CA LEU A 47 10.42 -2.31 6.06
C LEU A 47 9.56 -1.24 6.73
N ALA A 48 8.44 -0.86 6.12
CA ALA A 48 7.53 0.12 6.69
C ALA A 48 6.98 -0.38 8.04
N CYS A 49 6.53 -1.63 8.09
CA CYS A 49 6.03 -2.23 9.33
C CYS A 49 7.10 -2.23 10.42
N SER A 50 8.33 -2.60 10.06
CA SER A 50 9.45 -2.61 11.01
C SER A 50 9.71 -1.22 11.58
N LYS A 51 9.77 -0.22 10.72
CA LYS A 51 10.04 1.17 11.16
C LYS A 51 8.89 1.76 11.97
N LEU A 52 7.67 1.34 11.72
CA LEU A 52 6.50 1.77 12.50
C LEU A 52 6.25 0.89 13.72
N ASN A 53 7.05 -0.15 13.90
CA ASN A 53 6.94 -1.08 15.01
C ASN A 53 5.57 -1.78 15.07
N ILE A 54 5.11 -2.23 13.92
CA ILE A 54 3.82 -2.90 13.74
C ILE A 54 4.07 -4.25 13.08
N THR A 55 3.43 -5.32 13.59
CA THR A 55 3.50 -6.62 12.92
C THR A 55 2.63 -6.61 11.66
N PRO A 56 3.06 -7.24 10.55
CA PRO A 56 2.30 -7.20 9.30
C PRO A 56 0.85 -7.66 9.43
N LYS A 57 0.55 -8.69 10.21
CA LYS A 57 -0.83 -9.16 10.38
C LYS A 57 -1.75 -8.14 11.04
N ASN A 58 -1.20 -7.14 11.74
CA ASN A 58 -1.96 -6.06 12.35
C ASN A 58 -2.00 -4.82 11.45
N CYS A 59 -1.52 -4.93 10.23
CA CYS A 59 -1.47 -3.87 9.24
C CYS A 59 -2.48 -4.14 8.13
N VAL A 60 -3.11 -3.10 7.62
CA VAL A 60 -3.95 -3.17 6.42
C VAL A 60 -3.18 -2.51 5.29
N TYR A 61 -2.94 -3.25 4.20
CA TYR A 61 -2.31 -2.71 2.99
C TYR A 61 -3.36 -2.49 1.92
N ILE A 62 -3.37 -1.30 1.35
CA ILE A 62 -4.39 -0.87 0.38
C ILE A 62 -3.67 -0.53 -0.93
N GLY A 63 -4.14 -1.10 -2.03
CA GLY A 63 -3.54 -0.86 -3.33
C GLY A 63 -4.52 -0.97 -4.49
N ASP A 64 -4.12 -0.45 -5.64
CA ASP A 64 -4.95 -0.41 -6.85
C ASP A 64 -4.30 -1.12 -8.04
N HIS A 65 -3.17 -1.77 -7.83
CA HIS A 65 -2.44 -2.48 -8.86
C HIS A 65 -2.19 -3.93 -8.41
N PRO A 66 -2.22 -4.93 -9.34
CA PRO A 66 -1.92 -6.32 -8.97
C PRO A 66 -0.60 -6.50 -8.20
N LYS A 67 0.42 -5.71 -8.53
CA LYS A 67 1.70 -5.75 -7.80
C LYS A 67 1.55 -5.34 -6.34
N ASP A 68 0.68 -4.36 -6.04
CA ASP A 68 0.39 -3.93 -4.67
C ASP A 68 -0.26 -5.07 -3.89
N ILE A 69 -1.25 -5.70 -4.51
CA ILE A 69 -2.01 -6.78 -3.88
C ILE A 69 -1.08 -7.95 -3.57
N GLN A 70 -0.27 -8.35 -4.53
CA GLN A 70 0.67 -9.45 -4.33
C GLN A 70 1.67 -9.14 -3.23
N ALA A 71 2.18 -7.90 -3.18
CA ALA A 71 3.11 -7.49 -2.15
C ALA A 71 2.46 -7.54 -0.77
N GLY A 72 1.22 -7.07 -0.64
CA GLY A 72 0.48 -7.11 0.61
C GLY A 72 0.26 -8.52 1.11
N ILE A 73 -0.15 -9.42 0.22
CA ILE A 73 -0.34 -10.84 0.54
C ILE A 73 0.98 -11.47 0.97
N ASN A 74 2.04 -11.23 0.20
CA ASN A 74 3.37 -11.80 0.48
C ASN A 74 3.94 -11.27 1.80
N ALA A 75 3.60 -10.05 2.21
CA ALA A 75 4.03 -9.48 3.47
C ALA A 75 3.23 -10.01 4.68
N GLY A 76 2.11 -10.66 4.44
CA GLY A 76 1.25 -11.16 5.51
C GLY A 76 0.31 -10.14 6.11
N THR A 77 0.03 -9.04 5.39
CA THR A 77 -0.93 -8.01 5.82
C THR A 77 -2.35 -8.41 5.45
N ARG A 78 -3.33 -7.74 6.07
CA ARG A 78 -4.68 -7.68 5.49
C ARG A 78 -4.58 -6.80 4.25
N THR A 79 -5.09 -7.28 3.12
CA THR A 79 -4.93 -6.58 1.85
C THR A 79 -6.30 -6.24 1.28
N ILE A 80 -6.46 -4.99 0.83
CA ILE A 80 -7.69 -4.49 0.21
C ILE A 80 -7.34 -3.93 -1.16
N GLY A 81 -8.07 -4.34 -2.18
CA GLY A 81 -7.92 -3.84 -3.55
C GLY A 81 -8.92 -2.73 -3.85
N CYS A 82 -8.45 -1.66 -4.50
CA CYS A 82 -9.27 -0.53 -4.90
C CYS A 82 -9.66 -0.63 -6.36
N LEU A 83 -10.96 -0.73 -6.65
CA LEU A 83 -11.48 -0.81 -8.02
C LEU A 83 -11.50 0.56 -8.72
N TYR A 84 -11.37 1.64 -7.99
CA TYR A 84 -11.30 2.97 -8.58
C TYR A 84 -9.90 3.32 -9.11
N GLY A 85 -8.93 2.44 -8.92
CA GLY A 85 -7.64 2.52 -9.58
C GLY A 85 -7.72 2.02 -11.03
N TYR A 86 -6.65 2.20 -11.77
CA TYR A 86 -6.66 1.91 -13.20
C TYR A 86 -6.36 0.46 -13.56
N SER A 87 -5.89 -0.35 -12.62
CA SER A 87 -5.28 -1.64 -12.95
C SER A 87 -6.01 -2.85 -12.40
N ILE A 88 -6.91 -2.68 -11.42
CA ILE A 88 -7.65 -3.79 -10.83
C ILE A 88 -9.11 -3.74 -11.27
N THR A 89 -9.59 -4.84 -11.85
CA THR A 89 -10.99 -5.04 -12.17
C THR A 89 -11.46 -6.31 -11.49
N LYS A 90 -12.78 -6.51 -11.42
CA LYS A 90 -13.32 -7.75 -10.87
C LYS A 90 -12.83 -8.97 -11.64
N GLU A 91 -12.70 -8.84 -12.95
CA GLU A 91 -12.26 -9.92 -13.84
C GLU A 91 -10.79 -10.26 -13.63
N SER A 92 -9.96 -9.27 -13.27
CA SER A 92 -8.53 -9.48 -13.04
C SER A 92 -8.20 -9.89 -11.61
N ASN A 93 -9.20 -9.95 -10.72
CA ASN A 93 -8.98 -10.27 -9.31
C ASN A 93 -8.89 -11.78 -9.12
N SER A 94 -7.66 -12.32 -9.15
CA SER A 94 -7.39 -13.72 -8.84
C SER A 94 -6.93 -13.92 -7.40
N PHE A 95 -6.92 -12.89 -6.57
CA PHE A 95 -6.31 -12.94 -5.24
C PHE A 95 -7.28 -13.29 -4.12
N ASN A 96 -8.58 -13.31 -4.38
CA ASN A 96 -9.59 -13.62 -3.38
C ASN A 96 -9.51 -12.71 -2.13
N ILE A 97 -9.40 -11.42 -2.36
CA ILE A 97 -9.33 -10.38 -1.32
C ILE A 97 -10.53 -9.46 -1.42
N PRO A 98 -10.84 -8.70 -0.35
CA PRO A 98 -11.86 -7.66 -0.43
C PRO A 98 -11.53 -6.60 -1.48
N LEU A 99 -12.53 -6.21 -2.26
CA LEU A 99 -12.43 -5.13 -3.24
C LEU A 99 -13.38 -4.01 -2.85
N VAL A 100 -12.95 -2.76 -3.04
CA VAL A 100 -13.79 -1.60 -2.74
C VAL A 100 -13.87 -0.68 -3.96
N LYS A 101 -15.04 -0.07 -4.17
CA LYS A 101 -15.26 0.84 -5.29
C LYS A 101 -14.93 2.28 -4.94
N ASN A 102 -14.95 2.63 -3.67
CA ASN A 102 -14.62 3.97 -3.21
C ASN A 102 -13.99 3.93 -1.82
N ALA A 103 -13.40 5.04 -1.41
CA ALA A 103 -12.64 5.12 -0.16
C ALA A 103 -13.49 4.89 1.08
N ASP A 104 -14.77 5.25 1.06
CA ASP A 104 -15.66 5.08 2.21
C ASP A 104 -15.82 3.61 2.57
N ASN A 105 -15.80 2.73 1.57
CA ASN A 105 -15.91 1.29 1.79
C ASN A 105 -14.69 0.72 2.54
N ILE A 106 -13.54 1.37 2.43
CA ILE A 106 -12.32 0.94 3.13
C ILE A 106 -12.52 1.04 4.64
N ILE A 107 -13.09 2.15 5.10
CA ILE A 107 -13.31 2.39 6.53
C ILE A 107 -14.17 1.29 7.14
N GLU A 108 -15.18 0.84 6.43
CA GLU A 108 -16.06 -0.23 6.90
C GLU A 108 -15.34 -1.56 7.08
N LEU A 109 -14.36 -1.85 6.21
CA LEU A 109 -13.63 -3.11 6.25
C LEU A 109 -12.58 -3.15 7.36
N ILE A 110 -12.10 -1.99 7.83
CA ILE A 110 -11.02 -1.94 8.82
C ILE A 110 -11.49 -1.58 10.23
N LYS A 111 -12.78 -1.33 10.40
CA LYS A 111 -13.36 -1.09 11.73
C LYS A 111 -13.32 -2.33 12.60
#